data_a6fee6f4804a15e82786c6d675167fc7
#
_entry.id   a6fee6f4804a15e82786c6d675167fc7
#
_cell.length_a   1.000
_cell.length_b   1.000
_cell.length_c   1.000
_cell.angle_alpha   90.00
_cell.angle_beta   90.00
_cell.angle_gamma   90.00
#
_symmetry.space_group_name_H-M   'P 1'
#
loop_
_entity.id
_entity.type
_entity.pdbx_description
1 polymer ?
#
loop_
_entity_poly.entity_id
_entity_poly.type
_entity_poly.pdbx_seq_one_letter_code
_entity_poly.pdbx_strand_id
1 'polypeptide(L)'
;MKHISGFIPKLGAECRLQKNPLPERLREARKKVGLSQKELGVRAGMDEGSASGRMNHYEQGRHVPDIETLRKIAKVLNVPLSYFFCEDEMSAELVCLFEKLNEKEKAQLIAILRDDTHKS
;
A
#
# COMPACT_ATOMS: atom_id res chain seq x y z
N MET A 1 -7.63 -20.04 -14.15
CA MET A 1 -7.28 -20.13 -13.79
C MET A 1 -6.71 -20.69 -13.30
N LYS A 2 -6.60 -20.99 -13.53
CA LYS A 2 -6.21 -21.52 -13.13
C LYS A 2 -5.27 -21.56 -12.73
N HIS A 3 -4.87 -21.57 -12.71
CA HIS A 3 -4.05 -21.62 -12.18
C HIS A 3 -3.48 -21.24 -11.48
N ILE A 4 -3.57 -20.95 -11.32
CA ILE A 4 -3.23 -20.44 -10.65
C ILE A 4 -2.72 -21.00 -9.80
N SER A 5 -2.89 -21.54 -9.60
CA SER A 5 -2.59 -22.14 -8.81
C SER A 5 -1.44 -22.58 -8.80
N GLY A 6 -1.22 -23.00 -9.24
CA GLY A 6 -0.22 -23.54 -9.17
C GLY A 6 0.85 -22.93 -9.22
N PHE A 7 0.95 -22.48 -9.37
CA PHE A 7 1.87 -21.90 -9.41
C PHE A 7 2.39 -21.49 -8.42
N ILE A 8 2.08 -21.41 -7.98
CA ILE A 8 2.40 -20.88 -6.99
C ILE A 8 3.32 -21.48 -6.21
N PRO A 9 3.46 -22.46 -6.15
CA PRO A 9 4.25 -23.11 -5.32
C PRO A 9 5.58 -22.68 -5.32
N LYS A 10 6.11 -22.79 -6.24
CA LYS A 10 7.34 -22.49 -6.26
C LYS A 10 7.40 -21.38 -5.58
N LEU A 11 6.44 -20.95 -5.39
CA LEU A 11 6.38 -19.90 -4.80
C LEU A 11 6.86 -20.00 -3.54
N GLY A 12 6.72 -21.00 -3.06
CA GLY A 12 7.12 -21.03 -1.73
C GLY A 12 8.44 -20.41 -1.65
N ALA A 13 9.19 -20.78 -2.54
CA ALA A 13 10.50 -20.27 -2.52
C ALA A 13 10.43 -18.82 -2.52
N GLU A 14 9.61 -18.41 -3.22
CA GLU A 14 9.63 -17.12 -3.32
C GLU A 14 9.11 -16.47 -2.25
N CYS A 15 8.47 -17.03 -1.61
CA CYS A 15 7.91 -16.38 -0.57
C CYS A 15 8.91 -15.72 0.18
N ARG A 16 9.98 -16.15 0.05
CA ARG A 16 10.94 -15.60 0.75
C ARG A 16 10.85 -14.26 0.50
N LEU A 17 10.24 -14.03 -0.44
CA LEU A 17 10.25 -12.85 -0.77
C LEU A 17 9.36 -12.22 0.07
N GLN A 18 8.87 -12.78 0.93
CA GLN A 18 7.98 -12.22 1.75
C GLN A 18 8.52 -10.99 2.19
N LYS A 19 9.09 -10.35 1.52
CA LYS A 19 9.53 -9.12 1.75
C LYS A 19 8.34 -8.32 2.10
N ASN A 20 8.31 -7.66 3.15
CA ASN A 20 7.24 -6.74 3.54
C ASN A 20 7.21 -5.58 2.54
N PRO A 21 6.12 -5.36 1.83
CA PRO A 21 6.07 -4.28 0.85
C PRO A 21 5.96 -2.88 1.45
N LEU A 22 5.62 -2.78 2.71
CA LEU A 22 5.35 -1.49 3.33
C LEU A 22 6.49 -0.47 3.23
N PRO A 23 7.73 -0.81 3.53
CA PRO A 23 8.79 0.19 3.49
C PRO A 23 8.91 0.86 2.13
N GLU A 24 8.86 0.06 1.07
CA GLU A 24 9.00 0.58 -0.26
C GLU A 24 7.77 1.36 -0.70
N ARG A 25 6.57 0.87 -0.37
CA ARG A 25 5.35 1.58 -0.70
C ARG A 25 5.31 2.94 -0.01
N LEU A 26 5.76 2.99 1.24
CA LEU A 26 5.77 4.22 1.99
C LEU A 26 6.69 5.23 1.34
N ARG A 27 7.89 4.80 1.00
CA ARG A 27 8.87 5.70 0.39
C ARG A 27 8.38 6.18 -0.96
N GLU A 28 7.84 5.28 -1.76
CA GLU A 28 7.35 5.60 -3.07
C GLU A 28 6.24 6.66 -3.02
N ALA A 29 5.26 6.47 -2.15
CA ALA A 29 4.15 7.40 -2.04
C ALA A 29 4.62 8.75 -1.51
N ARG A 30 5.56 8.74 -0.55
CA ARG A 30 6.09 9.98 -0.01
C ARG A 30 6.77 10.79 -1.11
N LYS A 31 7.58 10.13 -1.92
CA LYS A 31 8.30 10.83 -2.98
C LYS A 31 7.34 11.35 -4.05
N LYS A 32 6.27 10.61 -4.32
CA LYS A 32 5.33 11.03 -5.30
C LYS A 32 4.64 12.33 -4.91
N VAL A 33 4.36 12.53 -3.63
CA VAL A 33 3.72 13.77 -3.21
C VAL A 33 4.75 14.85 -2.86
N GLY A 34 6.04 14.53 -2.98
CA GLY A 34 7.08 15.53 -2.79
C GLY A 34 7.38 15.93 -1.37
N LEU A 35 7.12 15.06 -0.40
CA LEU A 35 7.38 15.39 0.99
C LEU A 35 8.69 14.77 1.46
N SER A 36 9.37 15.47 2.36
CA SER A 36 10.56 14.88 2.99
C SER A 36 10.07 13.93 4.08
N GLN A 37 10.96 13.13 4.62
CA GLN A 37 10.60 12.23 5.71
C GLN A 37 10.12 13.04 6.90
N LYS A 38 10.77 14.15 7.20
CA LYS A 38 10.37 14.98 8.32
C LYS A 38 8.98 15.58 8.08
N GLU A 39 8.76 16.12 6.88
CA GLU A 39 7.48 16.74 6.59
C GLU A 39 6.34 15.73 6.70
N LEU A 40 6.53 14.53 6.19
CA LEU A 40 5.50 13.52 6.28
C LEU A 40 5.24 13.16 7.74
N GLY A 41 6.31 12.96 8.52
CA GLY A 41 6.15 12.58 9.91
C GLY A 41 5.43 13.63 10.72
N VAL A 42 5.79 14.88 10.53
CA VAL A 42 5.15 15.97 11.27
C VAL A 42 3.68 16.08 10.90
N ARG A 43 3.36 15.97 9.62
CA ARG A 43 1.96 16.03 9.18
C ARG A 43 1.15 14.85 9.71
N ALA A 44 1.82 13.74 9.96
CA ALA A 44 1.15 12.57 10.51
C ALA A 44 1.08 12.61 12.04
N GLY A 45 1.50 13.73 12.63
CA GLY A 45 1.36 13.89 14.07
C GLY A 45 2.58 13.59 14.92
N MET A 46 3.73 13.38 14.30
CA MET A 46 4.94 13.09 15.06
C MET A 46 5.64 14.36 15.50
N ASP A 47 6.41 14.26 16.60
CA ASP A 47 7.16 15.38 17.08
C ASP A 47 8.19 15.77 16.05
N GLU A 48 8.40 17.05 15.87
CA GLU A 48 9.37 17.52 14.92
C GLU A 48 10.75 16.96 15.14
N GLY A 49 11.15 16.78 16.37
CA GLY A 49 12.49 16.28 16.67
C GLY A 49 12.71 14.82 16.35
N SER A 50 11.66 14.03 16.24
CA SER A 50 11.80 12.61 15.99
C SER A 50 11.20 12.16 14.65
N ALA A 51 10.51 13.06 13.97
CA ALA A 51 9.78 12.69 12.77
C ALA A 51 10.65 12.08 11.68
N SER A 52 11.77 12.72 11.37
CA SER A 52 12.64 12.24 10.31
C SER A 52 13.20 10.85 10.64
N GLY A 53 13.70 10.69 11.86
CA GLY A 53 14.28 9.40 12.26
C GLY A 53 13.27 8.28 12.29
N ARG A 54 12.07 8.56 12.80
CA ARG A 54 11.04 7.54 12.86
C ARG A 54 10.62 7.13 11.45
N MET A 55 10.41 8.12 10.58
CA MET A 55 9.99 7.82 9.23
C MET A 55 11.07 7.04 8.50
N ASN A 56 12.33 7.39 8.72
CA ASN A 56 13.43 6.69 8.09
C ASN A 56 13.48 5.22 8.54
N HIS A 57 13.22 4.95 9.83
CA HIS A 57 13.21 3.57 10.30
C HIS A 57 12.08 2.77 9.64
N TYR A 58 10.93 3.40 9.40
CA TYR A 58 9.84 2.72 8.71
C TYR A 58 10.23 2.42 7.26
N GLU A 59 10.87 3.37 6.59
CA GLU A 59 11.25 3.18 5.19
C GLU A 59 12.40 2.19 5.01
N GLN A 60 13.19 2.00 6.07
CA GLN A 60 14.29 1.06 6.00
C GLN A 60 13.85 -0.33 6.50
N GLY A 61 12.63 -0.45 6.95
CA GLY A 61 12.13 -1.72 7.44
C GLY A 61 12.62 -2.08 8.83
N ARG A 62 13.20 -1.13 9.56
CA ARG A 62 13.69 -1.41 10.90
C ARG A 62 12.57 -1.48 11.93
N HIS A 63 11.52 -0.72 11.72
CA HIS A 63 10.36 -0.73 12.59
C HIS A 63 9.13 -0.74 11.72
N VAL A 64 8.04 -1.31 12.21
CA VAL A 64 6.79 -1.34 11.49
C VAL A 64 5.84 -0.40 12.23
N PRO A 65 5.25 0.57 11.57
CA PRO A 65 4.33 1.47 12.26
C PRO A 65 3.07 0.70 12.66
N ASP A 66 2.46 1.08 13.78
CA ASP A 66 1.23 0.42 14.17
C ASP A 66 0.13 0.96 13.25
N ILE A 67 -1.03 0.31 13.29
CA ILE A 67 -2.12 0.64 12.38
C ILE A 67 -2.56 2.09 12.52
N GLU A 68 -2.61 2.60 13.73
CA GLU A 68 -3.05 3.96 13.96
C GLU A 68 -2.09 4.96 13.30
N THR A 69 -0.80 4.75 13.46
CA THR A 69 0.20 5.61 12.85
C THR A 69 0.12 5.48 11.31
N LEU A 70 -0.06 4.26 10.83
CA LEU A 70 -0.12 4.02 9.41
C LEU A 70 -1.35 4.69 8.79
N ARG A 71 -2.49 4.73 9.50
CA ARG A 71 -3.66 5.41 9.00
C ARG A 71 -3.41 6.90 8.85
N LYS A 72 -2.69 7.50 9.81
CA LYS A 72 -2.38 8.91 9.74
C LYS A 72 -1.46 9.21 8.57
N ILE A 73 -0.49 8.34 8.34
CA ILE A 73 0.43 8.48 7.22
C ILE A 73 -0.34 8.34 5.91
N ALA A 74 -1.23 7.34 5.82
CA ALA A 74 -2.01 7.11 4.61
C ALA A 74 -2.85 8.34 4.27
N LYS A 75 -3.41 8.98 5.29
CA LYS A 75 -4.22 10.14 5.08
C LYS A 75 -3.40 11.29 4.52
N VAL A 76 -2.22 11.53 5.04
CA VAL A 76 -1.36 12.59 4.54
C VAL A 76 -0.97 12.31 3.08
N LEU A 77 -0.70 11.05 2.76
CA LEU A 77 -0.28 10.67 1.42
C LEU A 77 -1.45 10.49 0.46
N ASN A 78 -2.67 10.53 1.00
CA ASN A 78 -3.88 10.38 0.21
C ASN A 78 -3.91 9.02 -0.52
N VAL A 79 -3.57 7.97 0.20
CA VAL A 79 -3.66 6.60 -0.34
C VAL A 79 -4.47 5.77 0.64
N PRO A 80 -5.09 4.68 0.17
CA PRO A 80 -5.83 3.81 1.10
C PRO A 80 -4.84 3.02 1.92
N LEU A 81 -5.26 2.58 3.10
CA LEU A 81 -4.38 1.81 3.97
C LEU A 81 -3.88 0.56 3.26
N SER A 82 -4.72 -0.05 2.43
CA SER A 82 -4.35 -1.27 1.72
C SER A 82 -3.19 -1.06 0.76
N TYR A 83 -2.96 0.16 0.31
CA TYR A 83 -1.87 0.43 -0.61
C TYR A 83 -0.52 -0.03 -0.05
N PHE A 84 -0.30 0.12 1.24
CA PHE A 84 0.98 -0.23 1.84
C PHE A 84 1.25 -1.73 1.85
N PHE A 85 0.23 -2.53 1.62
CA PHE A 85 0.39 -3.98 1.67
C PHE A 85 0.32 -4.64 0.30
N CYS A 86 0.25 -3.85 -0.76
CA CYS A 86 0.21 -4.40 -2.11
C CYS A 86 1.60 -4.81 -2.54
N GLU A 87 1.74 -6.05 -2.93
CA GLU A 87 3.04 -6.57 -3.32
C GLU A 87 3.44 -6.30 -4.76
N ASP A 88 2.50 -6.03 -5.63
CA ASP A 88 2.84 -5.71 -7.00
C ASP A 88 2.31 -4.34 -7.39
N GLU A 89 2.84 -3.81 -8.48
CA GLU A 89 2.49 -2.46 -8.89
C GLU A 89 1.05 -2.32 -9.37
N MET A 90 0.53 -3.32 -10.04
CA MET A 90 -0.83 -3.24 -10.53
C MET A 90 -1.84 -3.22 -9.40
N SER A 91 -1.62 -4.03 -8.36
CA SER A 91 -2.52 -4.03 -7.22
C SER A 91 -2.46 -2.68 -6.50
N ALA A 92 -1.25 -2.13 -6.36
CA ALA A 92 -1.09 -0.85 -5.70
C ALA A 92 -1.82 0.26 -6.47
N GLU A 93 -1.71 0.24 -7.77
CA GLU A 93 -2.37 1.23 -8.59
C GLU A 93 -3.88 1.05 -8.50
N LEU A 94 -4.34 -0.19 -8.56
CA LEU A 94 -5.76 -0.48 -8.53
C LEU A 94 -6.43 0.04 -7.25
N VAL A 95 -5.83 -0.23 -6.08
CA VAL A 95 -6.48 0.21 -4.85
C VAL A 95 -6.53 1.73 -4.76
N CYS A 96 -5.53 2.42 -5.28
CA CYS A 96 -5.55 3.88 -5.27
C CYS A 96 -6.63 4.42 -6.19
N LEU A 97 -6.76 3.84 -7.37
CA LEU A 97 -7.79 4.28 -8.31
C LEU A 97 -9.18 3.94 -7.79
N PHE A 98 -9.33 2.77 -7.21
CA PHE A 98 -10.61 2.33 -6.69
C PHE A 98 -11.11 3.27 -5.59
N GLU A 99 -10.21 3.70 -4.71
CA GLU A 99 -10.62 4.58 -3.62
C GLU A 99 -11.10 5.94 -4.11
N LYS A 100 -10.75 6.34 -5.30
CA LYS A 100 -11.19 7.61 -5.81
C LYS A 100 -12.59 7.57 -6.41
N LEU A 101 -13.13 6.36 -6.58
CA LEU A 101 -14.47 6.22 -7.16
C LEU A 101 -15.52 6.45 -6.08
N ASN A 102 -16.71 6.88 -6.49
CA ASN A 102 -17.81 7.01 -5.53
C ASN A 102 -18.43 5.62 -5.37
N GLU A 103 -19.37 5.49 -4.44
CA GLU A 103 -19.93 4.19 -4.11
C GLU A 103 -20.61 3.51 -5.31
N LYS A 104 -21.27 4.29 -6.13
CA LYS A 104 -21.95 3.73 -7.28
C LYS A 104 -20.93 3.18 -8.27
N GLU A 105 -19.87 3.95 -8.54
CA GLU A 105 -18.82 3.51 -9.44
C GLU A 105 -18.10 2.28 -8.92
N LYS A 106 -17.85 2.23 -7.61
CA LYS A 106 -17.20 1.05 -7.01
C LYS A 106 -18.06 -0.18 -7.23
N ALA A 107 -19.38 -0.06 -7.01
CA ALA A 107 -20.29 -1.18 -7.18
C ALA A 107 -20.32 -1.63 -8.64
N GLN A 108 -20.29 -0.68 -9.57
CA GLN A 108 -20.31 -1.02 -10.98
C GLN A 108 -19.05 -1.76 -11.38
N LEU A 109 -17.89 -1.30 -10.90
CA LEU A 109 -16.65 -1.95 -11.24
C LEU A 109 -16.61 -3.38 -10.69
N ILE A 110 -17.07 -3.56 -9.46
CA ILE A 110 -17.09 -4.88 -8.85
C ILE A 110 -17.99 -5.81 -9.63
N ALA A 111 -19.12 -5.29 -10.10
CA ALA A 111 -20.05 -6.09 -10.88
C ALA A 111 -19.41 -6.56 -12.18
N ILE A 112 -18.67 -5.68 -12.85
CA ILE A 112 -18.00 -6.02 -14.08
C ILE A 112 -16.97 -7.13 -13.83
N LEU A 113 -16.19 -6.99 -12.76
CA LEU A 113 -15.18 -7.99 -12.47
C LEU A 113 -15.80 -9.34 -12.12
N ARG A 114 -16.92 -9.34 -11.44
CA ARG A 114 -17.60 -10.59 -11.12
C ARG A 114 -18.13 -11.28 -12.36
N ASP A 115 -18.65 -10.49 -13.29
CA ASP A 115 -19.19 -11.06 -14.50
C ASP A 115 -18.07 -11.68 -15.31
N ASP A 116 -16.95 -11.00 -15.46
CA ASP A 116 -15.84 -11.53 -16.22
C ASP A 116 -15.34 -12.82 -15.58
N THR A 117 -15.29 -12.89 -14.26
CA THR A 117 -14.85 -14.08 -13.58
C THR A 117 -15.81 -15.23 -13.88
N HIS A 118 -17.10 -14.95 -13.92
CA HIS A 118 -18.06 -15.99 -14.18
C HIS A 118 -18.02 -16.45 -15.63
N LYS A 119 -17.68 -15.58 -16.53
CA LYS A 119 -17.64 -15.96 -17.92
C LYS A 119 -16.49 -16.88 -18.23
N SER A 120 -15.43 -16.80 -17.48
CA SER A 120 -14.33 -17.69 -17.77
C SER A 120 -14.55 -19.00 -17.06
#